data_f5a0543cf41a6f02b64a011ea710a987
#
_entry.id   f5a0543cf41a6f02b64a011ea710a987
#
_cell.length_a   1.000
_cell.length_b   1.000
_cell.length_c   1.000
_cell.angle_alpha   90.00
_cell.angle_beta   90.00
_cell.angle_gamma   90.00
#
_symmetry.space_group_name_H-M   'P 1'
#
loop_
_entity.id
_entity.type
_entity.pdbx_description
1 polymer ?
#
loop_
_entity_poly.entity_id
_entity_poly.type
_entity_poly.pdbx_seq_one_letter_code
_entity_poly.pdbx_strand_id
1 'polypeptide(L)'
;MENNNKVYKYQRIVILVLLMIVIIPAVILNTVDISPHKLIIQDDIIKVGVKSFKVEDIKRDKLLEDININYRIKGTKTLNYLRGLYAIEGENQDANVYIYKNKSPYIRVEFKDGLLIYNDKNSSDTEKNYEKLVEIVNINKYKK
;
A
#
# COMPACT_ATOMS: atom_id res chain seq x y z
N MET A 1 -38.36 -42.83 -8.98
CA MET A 1 -37.92 -41.95 -7.83
C MET A 1 -36.40 -41.84 -7.63
N GLU A 2 -35.65 -42.85 -7.96
CA GLU A 2 -34.15 -42.87 -7.79
C GLU A 2 -33.40 -41.86 -8.66
N ASN A 3 -33.88 -41.59 -9.87
CA ASN A 3 -33.18 -40.74 -10.86
C ASN A 3 -33.18 -39.27 -10.47
N ASN A 4 -34.22 -38.74 -9.79
CA ASN A 4 -34.31 -37.36 -9.35
C ASN A 4 -33.28 -37.05 -8.24
N ASN A 5 -33.04 -37.98 -7.32
CA ASN A 5 -32.05 -37.78 -6.25
C ASN A 5 -30.60 -37.65 -6.79
N LYS A 6 -30.27 -38.35 -7.86
CA LYS A 6 -28.96 -38.23 -8.52
C LYS A 6 -28.80 -36.87 -9.16
N VAL A 7 -29.82 -36.37 -9.86
CA VAL A 7 -29.78 -35.04 -10.52
C VAL A 7 -29.61 -33.94 -9.49
N TYR A 8 -30.36 -33.93 -8.38
CA TYR A 8 -30.18 -32.93 -7.31
C TYR A 8 -28.81 -33.00 -6.64
N LYS A 9 -28.23 -34.18 -6.49
CA LYS A 9 -26.91 -34.36 -5.94
C LYS A 9 -25.85 -33.72 -6.88
N TYR A 10 -25.94 -33.95 -8.18
CA TYR A 10 -25.03 -33.32 -9.16
C TYR A 10 -25.19 -31.80 -9.21
N GLN A 11 -26.40 -31.29 -9.19
CA GLN A 11 -26.67 -29.85 -9.15
C GLN A 11 -26.02 -29.19 -7.92
N ARG A 12 -26.14 -29.78 -6.73
CA ARG A 12 -25.50 -29.28 -5.51
C ARG A 12 -23.97 -29.28 -5.63
N ILE A 13 -23.39 -30.32 -6.20
CA ILE A 13 -21.93 -30.40 -6.40
C ILE A 13 -21.48 -29.29 -7.36
N VAL A 14 -22.18 -29.09 -8.48
CA VAL A 14 -21.85 -28.05 -9.47
C VAL A 14 -21.94 -26.66 -8.82
N ILE A 15 -22.96 -26.36 -8.03
CA ILE A 15 -23.11 -25.09 -7.32
C ILE A 15 -21.95 -24.89 -6.32
N LEU A 16 -21.58 -25.91 -5.56
CA LEU A 16 -20.45 -25.84 -4.63
C LEU A 16 -19.12 -25.58 -5.35
N VAL A 17 -18.87 -26.23 -6.48
CA VAL A 17 -17.66 -26.00 -7.29
C VAL A 17 -17.63 -24.58 -7.83
N LEU A 18 -18.76 -24.07 -8.34
CA LEU A 18 -18.84 -22.67 -8.82
C LEU A 18 -18.62 -21.68 -7.69
N LEU A 19 -19.16 -21.89 -6.51
CA LEU A 19 -18.90 -21.07 -5.33
C LEU A 19 -17.43 -21.08 -4.94
N MET A 20 -16.77 -22.24 -4.95
CA MET A 20 -15.35 -22.36 -4.65
C MET A 20 -14.49 -21.60 -5.67
N ILE A 21 -14.82 -21.65 -6.95
CA ILE A 21 -14.09 -20.91 -8.02
C ILE A 21 -14.15 -19.38 -7.80
N VAL A 22 -15.22 -18.87 -7.22
CA VAL A 22 -15.38 -17.44 -6.95
C VAL A 22 -14.78 -17.04 -5.59
N ILE A 23 -15.04 -17.83 -4.55
CA ILE A 23 -14.64 -17.50 -3.18
C ILE A 23 -13.11 -17.62 -3.00
N ILE A 24 -12.51 -18.69 -3.51
CA ILE A 24 -11.06 -18.94 -3.30
C ILE A 24 -10.19 -17.80 -3.87
N PRO A 25 -10.37 -17.34 -5.12
CA PRO A 25 -9.62 -16.20 -5.62
C PRO A 25 -9.87 -14.91 -4.84
N ALA A 26 -11.10 -14.67 -4.41
CA ALA A 26 -11.44 -13.48 -3.62
C ALA A 26 -10.73 -13.49 -2.25
N VAL A 27 -10.66 -14.65 -1.60
CA VAL A 27 -9.92 -14.82 -0.34
C VAL A 27 -8.42 -14.65 -0.58
N ILE A 28 -7.85 -15.26 -1.61
CA ILE A 28 -6.43 -15.14 -1.94
C ILE A 28 -6.07 -13.69 -2.21
N LEU A 29 -6.84 -12.96 -3.04
CA LEU A 29 -6.60 -11.56 -3.35
C LEU A 29 -6.65 -10.63 -2.12
N ASN A 30 -7.36 -11.02 -1.08
CA ASN A 30 -7.48 -10.23 0.15
C ASN A 30 -6.53 -10.66 1.26
N THR A 31 -6.06 -11.89 1.27
CA THR A 31 -5.20 -12.43 2.34
C THR A 31 -3.72 -12.52 1.93
N VAL A 32 -3.44 -12.79 0.66
CA VAL A 32 -2.07 -12.82 0.16
C VAL A 32 -1.65 -11.39 -0.18
N ASP A 33 -0.52 -10.98 0.38
CA ASP A 33 0.10 -9.70 0.08
C ASP A 33 0.77 -9.75 -1.30
N ILE A 34 -0.04 -9.53 -2.34
CA ILE A 34 0.41 -9.52 -3.73
C ILE A 34 0.98 -8.16 -4.15
N SER A 35 0.93 -7.16 -3.27
CA SER A 35 1.40 -5.83 -3.62
C SER A 35 2.82 -5.59 -3.11
N PRO A 36 3.83 -5.77 -3.97
CA PRO A 36 5.20 -5.44 -3.63
C PRO A 36 5.40 -3.93 -3.71
N HIS A 37 4.92 -3.20 -2.74
CA HIS A 37 5.24 -1.76 -2.65
C HIS A 37 6.37 -1.54 -1.65
N LYS A 38 7.49 -2.17 -1.91
CA LYS A 38 8.71 -1.94 -1.17
C LYS A 38 9.24 -0.53 -1.44
N LEU A 39 9.60 0.17 -0.40
CA LEU A 39 10.37 1.39 -0.50
C LEU A 39 11.82 1.03 -0.82
N ILE A 40 12.34 1.55 -1.91
CA ILE A 40 13.73 1.38 -2.33
C ILE A 40 14.35 2.77 -2.38
N ILE A 41 15.42 2.96 -1.62
CA ILE A 41 16.20 4.20 -1.60
C ILE A 41 17.56 3.87 -2.15
N GLN A 42 17.90 4.39 -3.32
CA GLN A 42 19.14 4.14 -4.02
C GLN A 42 19.52 5.32 -4.92
N ASP A 43 20.79 5.70 -4.91
CA ASP A 43 21.37 6.70 -5.84
C ASP A 43 20.55 8.01 -5.91
N ASP A 44 20.19 8.58 -4.77
CA ASP A 44 19.39 9.80 -4.65
C ASP A 44 17.94 9.69 -5.22
N ILE A 45 17.47 8.47 -5.43
CA ILE A 45 16.09 8.18 -5.89
C ILE A 45 15.35 7.33 -4.86
N ILE A 46 14.14 7.74 -4.57
CA ILE A 46 13.17 6.97 -3.78
C ILE A 46 12.17 6.34 -4.74
N LYS A 47 12.10 5.01 -4.75
CA LYS A 47 11.11 4.26 -5.55
C LYS A 47 10.13 3.55 -4.64
N VAL A 48 8.85 3.63 -4.97
CA VAL A 48 7.79 2.86 -4.34
C VAL A 48 6.74 2.48 -5.36
N GLY A 49 6.51 1.19 -5.53
CA GLY A 49 5.65 0.68 -6.61
C GLY A 49 6.16 1.15 -7.98
N VAL A 50 5.31 1.89 -8.69
CA VAL A 50 5.64 2.44 -10.02
C VAL A 50 6.11 3.91 -9.98
N LYS A 51 6.18 4.51 -8.79
CA LYS A 51 6.57 5.90 -8.61
C LYS A 51 8.04 6.02 -8.25
N SER A 52 8.66 7.08 -8.74
CA SER A 52 10.03 7.45 -8.41
C SER A 52 10.06 8.93 -8.03
N PHE A 53 10.82 9.26 -7.00
CA PHE A 53 10.98 10.62 -6.48
C PHE A 53 12.47 10.88 -6.28
N LYS A 54 12.90 12.11 -6.50
CA LYS A 54 14.27 12.51 -6.24
C LYS A 54 14.43 12.97 -4.80
N VAL A 55 15.52 12.58 -4.16
CA VAL A 55 15.84 13.01 -2.79
C VAL A 55 16.04 14.54 -2.73
N GLU A 56 16.62 15.15 -3.76
CA GLU A 56 16.82 16.61 -3.85
C GLU A 56 15.52 17.43 -3.84
N ASP A 57 14.38 16.80 -4.17
CA ASP A 57 13.06 17.45 -4.20
C ASP A 57 12.32 17.36 -2.87
N ILE A 58 12.90 16.70 -1.87
CA ILE A 58 12.28 16.60 -0.53
C ILE A 58 12.29 17.96 0.14
N LYS A 59 11.09 18.42 0.53
CA LYS A 59 10.88 19.61 1.35
C LYS A 59 10.80 19.30 2.84
N ARG A 60 10.07 18.24 3.16
CA ARG A 60 9.85 17.78 4.54
C ARG A 60 9.66 16.28 4.58
N ASP A 61 10.15 15.67 5.63
CA ASP A 61 9.90 14.29 5.99
C ASP A 61 9.47 14.21 7.45
N LYS A 62 8.59 13.28 7.76
CA LYS A 62 8.10 13.01 9.11
C LYS A 62 7.72 11.56 9.26
N LEU A 63 7.90 11.05 10.48
CA LEU A 63 7.28 9.80 10.93
C LEU A 63 5.99 10.15 11.68
N LEU A 64 4.87 9.55 11.31
CA LEU A 64 3.55 9.80 11.87
C LEU A 64 3.00 8.53 12.52
N GLU A 65 2.39 8.67 13.69
CA GLU A 65 1.73 7.53 14.37
C GLU A 65 0.36 7.22 13.78
N ASP A 66 -0.31 8.22 13.23
CA ASP A 66 -1.64 8.08 12.66
C ASP A 66 -1.81 8.89 11.38
N ILE A 67 -2.76 8.47 10.55
CA ILE A 67 -3.11 9.12 9.30
C ILE A 67 -4.58 8.94 9.00
N ASN A 68 -5.27 10.05 8.72
CA ASN A 68 -6.66 10.05 8.33
C ASN A 68 -6.81 10.18 6.81
N ILE A 69 -7.34 9.14 6.19
CA ILE A 69 -7.57 9.11 4.74
C ILE A 69 -9.02 9.48 4.47
N ASN A 70 -9.22 10.59 3.74
CA ASN A 70 -10.56 11.06 3.40
C ASN A 70 -11.21 10.16 2.33
N TYR A 71 -10.65 10.14 1.13
CA TYR A 71 -11.21 9.32 0.05
C TYR A 71 -10.13 8.93 -0.97
N ARG A 72 -10.47 7.89 -1.74
CA ARG A 72 -9.64 7.40 -2.83
C ARG A 72 -9.96 8.16 -4.11
N ILE A 73 -8.94 8.71 -4.75
CA ILE A 73 -9.03 9.34 -6.08
C ILE A 73 -8.79 8.29 -7.15
N LYS A 74 -7.69 7.53 -7.03
CA LYS A 74 -7.31 6.48 -7.98
C LYS A 74 -6.46 5.43 -7.29
N GLY A 75 -6.66 4.16 -7.62
CA GLY A 75 -5.82 3.07 -7.12
C GLY A 75 -6.62 1.94 -6.50
N THR A 76 -5.98 1.16 -5.65
CA THR A 76 -6.52 -0.07 -5.05
C THR A 76 -6.72 0.10 -3.54
N LYS A 77 -7.86 -0.39 -3.06
CA LYS A 77 -8.17 -0.53 -1.64
C LYS A 77 -8.58 -1.96 -1.38
N THR A 78 -7.82 -2.67 -0.56
CA THR A 78 -8.12 -4.03 -0.10
C THR A 78 -8.43 -4.05 1.39
N LEU A 79 -8.62 -5.23 1.96
CA LEU A 79 -8.76 -5.38 3.41
C LEU A 79 -7.47 -4.96 4.14
N ASN A 80 -6.30 -5.27 3.57
CA ASN A 80 -5.02 -5.17 4.26
C ASN A 80 -4.18 -3.96 3.86
N TYR A 81 -4.38 -3.37 2.67
CA TYR A 81 -3.56 -2.25 2.20
C TYR A 81 -4.30 -1.25 1.31
N LEU A 82 -3.69 -0.08 1.17
CA LEU A 82 -4.08 0.98 0.24
C LEU A 82 -2.90 1.30 -0.69
N ARG A 83 -3.19 1.48 -1.97
CA ARG A 83 -2.20 1.86 -2.98
C ARG A 83 -2.82 2.78 -4.01
N GLY A 84 -2.19 3.92 -4.26
CA GLY A 84 -2.62 4.86 -5.30
C GLY A 84 -2.65 6.30 -4.83
N LEU A 85 -3.53 7.10 -5.41
CA LEU A 85 -3.72 8.51 -5.11
C LEU A 85 -4.93 8.69 -4.19
N TYR A 86 -4.73 9.38 -3.08
CA TYR A 86 -5.72 9.59 -2.03
C TYR A 86 -5.69 11.02 -1.51
N ALA A 87 -6.84 11.55 -1.14
CA ALA A 87 -6.94 12.75 -0.35
C ALA A 87 -6.73 12.40 1.14
N ILE A 88 -5.87 13.17 1.80
CA ILE A 88 -5.49 12.99 3.21
C ILE A 88 -6.02 14.18 3.99
N GLU A 89 -6.57 13.91 5.16
CA GLU A 89 -7.06 14.97 6.05
C GLU A 89 -5.90 15.87 6.53
N GLY A 90 -6.11 17.18 6.45
CA GLY A 90 -5.10 18.17 6.83
C GLY A 90 -3.99 18.41 5.82
N GLU A 91 -3.99 17.73 4.66
CA GLU A 91 -3.06 18.00 3.58
C GLU A 91 -3.72 18.81 2.46
N ASN A 92 -2.94 19.75 1.89
CA ASN A 92 -3.41 20.63 0.82
C ASN A 92 -3.27 20.01 -0.58
N GLN A 93 -2.72 18.82 -0.67
CA GLN A 93 -2.48 18.10 -1.92
C GLN A 93 -2.75 16.60 -1.76
N ASP A 94 -3.06 15.97 -2.88
CA ASP A 94 -3.26 14.54 -2.92
C ASP A 94 -1.95 13.78 -2.68
N ALA A 95 -2.04 12.67 -1.96
CA ALA A 95 -0.89 11.84 -1.63
C ALA A 95 -0.82 10.56 -2.46
N ASN A 96 0.38 10.21 -2.88
CA ASN A 96 0.69 8.86 -3.32
C ASN A 96 0.81 7.97 -2.07
N VAL A 97 -0.17 7.10 -1.88
CA VAL A 97 -0.30 6.26 -0.69
C VAL A 97 0.09 4.82 -1.02
N TYR A 98 0.97 4.25 -0.20
CA TYR A 98 1.40 2.86 -0.25
C TYR A 98 1.51 2.35 1.18
N ILE A 99 0.39 1.93 1.75
CA ILE A 99 0.34 1.58 3.17
C ILE A 99 -0.38 0.27 3.45
N TYR A 100 0.10 -0.43 4.45
CA TYR A 100 -0.64 -1.47 5.16
C TYR A 100 -1.54 -0.81 6.19
N LYS A 101 -2.81 -1.18 6.20
CA LYS A 101 -3.79 -0.63 7.11
C LYS A 101 -3.52 -1.04 8.56
N ASN A 102 -3.80 -0.13 9.48
CA ASN A 102 -3.69 -0.37 10.93
C ASN A 102 -2.27 -0.80 11.35
N LYS A 103 -1.26 -0.26 10.67
CA LYS A 103 0.16 -0.49 10.95
C LYS A 103 0.86 0.85 11.05
N SER A 104 1.07 1.34 12.26
CA SER A 104 1.92 2.49 12.50
C SER A 104 3.39 2.07 12.69
N PRO A 105 4.35 2.97 12.54
CA PRO A 105 4.21 4.34 12.08
C PRO A 105 4.10 4.46 10.55
N TYR A 106 3.88 5.69 10.06
CA TYR A 106 3.81 6.04 8.64
C TYR A 106 4.89 7.04 8.28
N ILE A 107 5.60 6.81 7.18
CA ILE A 107 6.55 7.78 6.61
C ILE A 107 5.76 8.75 5.75
N ARG A 108 5.82 10.03 6.06
CA ARG A 108 5.30 11.13 5.26
C ARG A 108 6.46 11.89 4.63
N VAL A 109 6.49 11.98 3.31
CA VAL A 109 7.49 12.73 2.58
C VAL A 109 6.82 13.72 1.64
N GLU A 110 7.08 14.99 1.83
CA GLU A 110 6.63 16.08 0.97
C GLU A 110 7.75 16.43 -0.01
N PHE A 111 7.45 16.31 -1.29
CA PHE A 111 8.32 16.70 -2.39
C PHE A 111 7.88 18.04 -2.99
N LYS A 112 8.64 18.60 -3.91
CA LYS A 112 8.26 19.81 -4.66
C LYS A 112 6.91 19.61 -5.36
N ASP A 113 6.71 18.45 -5.98
CA ASP A 113 5.58 18.15 -6.83
C ASP A 113 4.75 16.96 -6.33
N GLY A 114 4.60 16.79 -5.01
CA GLY A 114 3.77 15.72 -4.49
C GLY A 114 4.03 15.32 -3.05
N LEU A 115 3.16 14.45 -2.57
CA LEU A 115 3.20 13.87 -1.24
C LEU A 115 3.24 12.35 -1.35
N LEU A 116 4.10 11.71 -0.56
CA LEU A 116 4.17 10.27 -0.38
C LEU A 116 3.81 9.91 1.05
N ILE A 117 2.94 8.94 1.20
CA ILE A 117 2.66 8.28 2.47
C ILE A 117 2.97 6.79 2.31
N TYR A 118 3.82 6.29 3.18
CA TYR A 118 4.32 4.93 3.10
C TYR A 118 4.42 4.28 4.47
N ASN A 119 4.17 2.99 4.56
CA ASN A 119 4.64 2.13 5.64
C ASN A 119 4.93 0.72 5.14
N ASP A 120 5.65 -0.03 5.92
CA ASP A 120 5.86 -1.46 5.75
C ASP A 120 4.83 -2.28 6.55
N LYS A 121 4.81 -3.57 6.28
CA LYS A 121 3.98 -4.53 7.01
C LYS A 121 4.35 -4.60 8.49
N ASN A 122 5.63 -4.38 8.82
CA ASN A 122 6.16 -4.35 10.18
C ASN A 122 6.62 -2.94 10.53
N SER A 123 6.28 -2.48 11.72
CA SER A 123 6.68 -1.15 12.23
C SER A 123 8.20 -0.95 12.20
N SER A 124 8.97 -1.97 12.63
CA SER A 124 10.43 -1.89 12.62
C SER A 124 11.06 -1.70 11.24
N ASP A 125 10.42 -2.23 10.18
CA ASP A 125 10.89 -2.05 8.81
C ASP A 125 10.56 -0.63 8.31
N THR A 126 9.42 -0.08 8.72
CA THR A 126 9.06 1.32 8.47
C THR A 126 10.07 2.28 9.12
N GLU A 127 10.39 2.06 10.39
CA GLU A 127 11.37 2.86 11.14
C GLU A 127 12.76 2.81 10.49
N LYS A 128 13.25 1.64 10.15
CA LYS A 128 14.54 1.46 9.43
C LYS A 128 14.57 2.17 8.08
N ASN A 129 13.47 2.12 7.34
CA ASN A 129 13.37 2.83 6.07
C ASN A 129 13.33 4.34 6.27
N TYR A 130 12.71 4.81 7.35
CA TYR A 130 12.74 6.23 7.70
C TYR A 130 14.14 6.69 8.11
N GLU A 131 14.86 5.93 8.93
CA GLU A 131 16.25 6.23 9.30
C GLU A 131 17.15 6.36 8.06
N LYS A 132 17.05 5.42 7.11
CA LYS A 132 17.79 5.49 5.83
C LYS A 132 17.42 6.74 5.02
N LEU A 133 16.13 7.10 4.99
CA LEU A 133 15.66 8.30 4.30
C LEU A 133 16.30 9.56 4.90
N VAL A 134 16.26 9.68 6.22
CA VAL A 134 16.84 10.83 6.96
C VAL A 134 18.35 10.92 6.72
N GLU A 135 19.06 9.79 6.76
CA GLU A 135 20.49 9.73 6.48
C GLU A 135 20.82 10.31 5.10
N ILE A 136 20.13 9.84 4.04
CA ILE A 136 20.34 10.29 2.68
C ILE A 136 19.96 11.76 2.48
N VAL A 137 18.87 12.20 3.09
CA VAL A 137 18.46 13.62 3.06
C VAL A 137 19.54 14.50 3.70
N ASN A 138 20.11 14.08 4.82
CA ASN A 138 21.19 14.80 5.48
C ASN A 138 22.46 14.85 4.62
N ILE A 139 22.88 13.72 4.05
CA ILE A 139 24.04 13.68 3.15
C ILE A 139 23.87 14.65 1.97
N ASN A 140 22.69 14.72 1.38
CA ASN A 140 22.40 15.60 0.25
C ASN A 140 22.37 17.10 0.63
N LYS A 141 22.01 17.44 1.86
CA LYS A 141 22.09 18.83 2.35
C LYS A 141 23.55 19.32 2.49
N TYR A 142 24.49 18.43 2.77
CA TYR A 142 25.91 18.78 2.93
C TYR A 142 26.69 18.76 1.61
N LYS A 143 26.10 18.25 0.51
CA LYS A 143 26.72 18.27 -0.83
C LYS A 143 26.43 19.54 -1.63
N LYS A 144 25.57 20.42 -1.15
CA LYS A 144 25.26 21.74 -1.71
C LYS A 144 26.04 22.82 -1.00
#